data_52e993d2e27c7ecbbbc2f592c227a712
#
_entry.id   52e993d2e27c7ecbbbc2f592c227a712
#
_cell.length_a   1.000
_cell.length_b   1.000
_cell.length_c   1.000
_cell.angle_alpha   90.00
_cell.angle_beta   90.00
_cell.angle_gamma   90.00
#
_symmetry.space_group_name_H-M   'P 1'
#
loop_
_entity.id
_entity.type
_entity.pdbx_description
1 polymer ?
#
loop_
_entity_poly.entity_id
_entity_poly.type
_entity_poly.pdbx_seq_one_letter_code
_entity_poly.pdbx_strand_id
1 'polypeptide(L)'
;MKFKRSQVEDIHINLTPMIDCLLFILVFLLLSTTFNQPSRINLTLPDAQGVPPKQYDHKIEVVVDSSGHYAVNGQALSTKDVADLSTAIKQIAQERRDFMFIIAADAKACHQDVIRVMDVAGQLGFVNINISTKVPSRGFSE
;
A
#
# COMPACT_ATOMS: atom_id res chain seq x y z
N MET A 1 61.63 12.87 -50.72
CA MET A 1 60.50 13.26 -49.80
C MET A 1 59.84 12.01 -49.31
N LYS A 2 60.01 11.68 -48.02
CA LYS A 2 59.33 10.52 -47.37
C LYS A 2 58.04 11.00 -46.78
N PHE A 3 56.92 10.58 -47.37
CA PHE A 3 55.62 10.80 -46.78
C PHE A 3 55.46 9.92 -45.54
N LYS A 4 55.35 10.53 -44.38
CA LYS A 4 55.03 9.85 -43.10
C LYS A 4 53.59 9.47 -43.12
N ARG A 5 53.36 8.19 -43.25
CA ARG A 5 51.95 7.62 -43.19
C ARG A 5 51.43 7.84 -41.78
N SER A 6 50.43 8.68 -41.67
CA SER A 6 49.68 8.85 -40.41
C SER A 6 49.09 7.52 -40.01
N GLN A 7 49.46 7.00 -38.86
CA GLN A 7 48.81 5.86 -38.28
C GLN A 7 47.41 6.31 -37.88
N VAL A 8 46.42 5.63 -38.43
CA VAL A 8 45.03 5.77 -37.98
C VAL A 8 45.00 5.15 -36.60
N GLU A 9 44.85 5.97 -35.58
CA GLU A 9 44.60 5.54 -34.22
C GLU A 9 43.26 4.87 -34.21
N ASP A 10 43.22 3.57 -33.94
CA ASP A 10 41.98 2.84 -33.72
C ASP A 10 41.29 3.42 -32.48
N ILE A 11 40.24 4.15 -32.71
CA ILE A 11 39.41 4.71 -31.65
C ILE A 11 38.63 3.56 -31.04
N HIS A 12 39.20 2.92 -30.03
CA HIS A 12 38.48 1.96 -29.21
C HIS A 12 37.47 2.69 -28.32
N ILE A 13 36.22 2.64 -28.72
CA ILE A 13 35.13 3.14 -27.89
C ILE A 13 35.05 2.22 -26.68
N ASN A 14 35.49 2.74 -25.55
CA ASN A 14 35.38 1.99 -24.30
C ASN A 14 33.93 2.10 -23.79
N LEU A 15 33.17 1.02 -23.94
CA LEU A 15 31.76 0.92 -23.50
C LEU A 15 31.61 0.64 -21.99
N THR A 16 32.73 0.35 -21.32
CA THR A 16 32.72 -0.02 -19.91
C THR A 16 32.04 1.03 -19.00
N PRO A 17 32.38 2.35 -19.12
CA PRO A 17 31.71 3.36 -18.29
C PRO A 17 30.25 3.53 -18.61
N MET A 18 29.82 3.26 -19.84
CA MET A 18 28.37 3.30 -20.18
C MET A 18 27.59 2.16 -19.55
N ILE A 19 28.18 0.96 -19.53
CA ILE A 19 27.56 -0.21 -18.89
C ILE A 19 27.48 0.01 -17.37
N ASP A 20 28.49 0.61 -16.77
CA ASP A 20 28.51 0.91 -15.33
C ASP A 20 27.40 1.91 -14.95
N CYS A 21 27.23 2.97 -15.75
CA CYS A 21 26.12 3.92 -15.58
C CYS A 21 24.74 3.23 -15.66
N LEU A 22 24.54 2.36 -16.65
CA LEU A 22 23.30 1.63 -16.81
C LEU A 22 23.04 0.69 -15.64
N LEU A 23 24.08 -0.01 -15.19
CA LEU A 23 23.98 -0.92 -14.06
C LEU A 23 23.66 -0.16 -12.77
N PHE A 24 24.27 1.00 -12.56
CA PHE A 24 23.98 1.85 -11.40
C PHE A 24 22.53 2.33 -11.39
N ILE A 25 22.01 2.78 -12.53
CA ILE A 25 20.62 3.20 -12.66
C ILE A 25 19.68 2.02 -12.39
N LEU A 26 20.01 0.84 -12.92
CA LEU A 26 19.19 -0.37 -12.72
C LEU A 26 19.15 -0.76 -11.25
N VAL A 27 20.29 -0.76 -10.56
CA VAL A 27 20.37 -1.05 -9.12
C VAL A 27 19.61 0.02 -8.32
N PHE A 28 19.75 1.29 -8.70
CA PHE A 28 19.02 2.38 -8.06
C PHE A 28 17.51 2.23 -8.22
N LEU A 29 17.03 1.90 -9.42
CA LEU A 29 15.61 1.62 -9.66
C LEU A 29 15.14 0.40 -8.86
N LEU A 30 15.96 -0.64 -8.76
CA LEU A 30 15.64 -1.83 -7.99
C LEU A 30 15.51 -1.52 -6.50
N LEU A 31 16.40 -0.70 -5.94
CA LEU A 31 16.34 -0.25 -4.55
C LEU A 31 15.22 0.77 -4.30
N SER A 32 14.93 1.58 -5.32
CA SER A 32 13.88 2.60 -5.26
C SER A 32 12.48 2.00 -5.36
N THR A 33 12.37 0.77 -5.88
CA THR A 33 11.14 0.00 -5.81
C THR A 33 10.96 -0.44 -4.36
N THR A 34 10.46 0.45 -3.54
CA THR A 34 9.92 0.04 -2.24
C THR A 34 8.82 -0.96 -2.53
N PHE A 35 9.10 -2.22 -2.22
CA PHE A 35 8.09 -3.26 -2.22
C PHE A 35 7.03 -2.84 -1.21
N ASN A 36 6.03 -2.11 -1.66
CA ASN A 36 4.74 -2.14 -1.01
C ASN A 36 4.23 -3.57 -1.19
N GLN A 37 4.73 -4.47 -0.37
CA GLN A 37 4.06 -5.73 -0.20
C GLN A 37 2.70 -5.38 0.39
N PRO A 38 1.60 -5.54 -0.37
CA PRO A 38 0.32 -5.64 0.28
C PRO A 38 0.48 -6.83 1.21
N SER A 39 0.55 -6.57 2.51
CA SER A 39 0.52 -7.61 3.52
C SER A 39 -0.78 -8.37 3.29
N ARG A 40 -0.71 -9.41 2.49
CA ARG A 40 -1.76 -10.40 2.42
C ARG A 40 -1.72 -11.09 3.78
N ILE A 41 -2.42 -10.51 4.72
CA ILE A 41 -2.71 -11.17 5.97
C ILE A 41 -3.63 -12.31 5.57
N ASN A 42 -3.06 -13.51 5.47
CA ASN A 42 -3.86 -14.73 5.51
C ASN A 42 -4.47 -14.78 6.90
N LEU A 43 -5.65 -14.18 7.04
CA LEU A 43 -6.48 -14.38 8.20
C LEU A 43 -6.99 -15.81 8.11
N THR A 44 -6.34 -16.72 8.80
CA THR A 44 -6.97 -17.96 9.21
C THR A 44 -8.02 -17.58 10.25
N LEU A 45 -9.25 -17.44 9.79
CA LEU A 45 -10.41 -17.27 10.69
C LEU A 45 -10.52 -18.53 11.54
N PRO A 46 -10.62 -18.41 12.88
CA PRO A 46 -10.97 -19.56 13.71
C PRO A 46 -12.36 -20.04 13.29
N ASP A 47 -12.52 -21.36 13.21
CA ASP A 47 -13.79 -22.04 12.93
C ASP A 47 -14.83 -21.68 14.01
N ALA A 48 -15.50 -20.56 13.85
CA ALA A 48 -16.77 -20.31 14.51
C ALA A 48 -17.83 -20.97 13.64
N GLN A 49 -18.53 -21.96 14.17
CA GLN A 49 -19.73 -22.53 13.57
C GLN A 49 -20.78 -21.42 13.41
N GLY A 50 -20.70 -20.70 12.35
CA GLY A 50 -21.58 -19.61 11.98
C GLY A 50 -21.66 -19.55 10.46
N VAL A 51 -22.85 -19.30 9.97
CA VAL A 51 -23.27 -19.09 8.59
C VAL A 51 -22.09 -18.71 7.68
N PRO A 52 -21.86 -19.41 6.55
CA PRO A 52 -20.75 -19.11 5.67
C PRO A 52 -20.76 -17.63 5.33
N PRO A 53 -19.61 -16.93 5.49
CA PRO A 53 -19.56 -15.52 5.19
C PRO A 53 -19.92 -15.34 3.71
N LYS A 54 -20.92 -14.49 3.45
CA LYS A 54 -21.18 -14.05 2.07
C LYS A 54 -19.86 -13.59 1.50
N GLN A 55 -19.39 -14.23 0.45
CA GLN A 55 -18.24 -13.76 -0.31
C GLN A 55 -18.64 -12.40 -0.89
N TYR A 56 -18.15 -11.35 -0.26
CA TYR A 56 -18.24 -10.02 -0.85
C TYR A 56 -17.09 -9.90 -1.84
N ASP A 57 -17.43 -9.89 -3.11
CA ASP A 57 -16.45 -9.74 -4.21
C ASP A 57 -15.71 -8.39 -4.16
N HIS A 58 -16.24 -7.45 -3.37
CA HIS A 58 -15.70 -6.12 -3.24
C HIS A 58 -15.54 -5.73 -1.77
N LYS A 59 -14.32 -5.38 -1.38
CA LYS A 59 -13.98 -4.89 -0.03
C LYS A 59 -13.31 -3.53 -0.10
N ILE A 60 -13.62 -2.67 0.83
CA ILE A 60 -12.91 -1.42 1.06
C ILE A 60 -12.20 -1.56 2.40
N GLU A 61 -10.89 -1.46 2.38
CA GLU A 61 -10.07 -1.52 3.58
C GLU A 61 -9.52 -0.14 3.89
N VAL A 62 -9.84 0.37 5.05
CA VAL A 62 -9.31 1.64 5.57
C VAL A 62 -8.36 1.33 6.72
N VAL A 63 -7.12 1.70 6.57
CA VAL A 63 -6.08 1.52 7.59
C VAL A 63 -5.89 2.83 8.33
N VAL A 64 -5.85 2.77 9.66
CA VAL A 64 -5.56 3.90 10.54
C VAL A 64 -4.22 3.63 11.22
N ASP A 65 -3.25 4.50 10.99
CA ASP A 65 -1.93 4.41 11.59
C ASP A 65 -1.91 5.02 13.01
N SER A 66 -0.88 4.67 13.79
CA SER A 66 -0.60 5.24 15.12
C SER A 66 -0.46 6.76 15.12
N SER A 67 -0.11 7.37 14.00
CA SER A 67 0.02 8.82 13.80
C SER A 67 -1.27 9.49 13.36
N GLY A 68 -2.37 8.75 13.16
CA GLY A 68 -3.65 9.26 12.68
C GLY A 68 -3.71 9.54 11.19
N HIS A 69 -2.84 8.90 10.40
CA HIS A 69 -2.94 8.93 8.94
C HIS A 69 -3.87 7.80 8.47
N TYR A 70 -4.55 8.07 7.37
CA TYR A 70 -5.45 7.13 6.74
C TYR A 70 -4.87 6.57 5.45
N ALA A 71 -5.10 5.30 5.20
CA ALA A 71 -4.84 4.68 3.91
C ALA A 71 -6.08 3.90 3.47
N VAL A 72 -6.46 4.01 2.20
CA VAL A 72 -7.62 3.32 1.63
C VAL A 72 -7.12 2.36 0.56
N ASN A 73 -7.42 1.08 0.69
CA ASN A 73 -6.97 0.02 -0.21
C ASN A 73 -5.46 0.06 -0.51
N GLY A 74 -4.64 0.41 0.50
CA GLY A 74 -3.19 0.50 0.38
C GLY A 74 -2.67 1.85 -0.16
N GLN A 75 -3.53 2.78 -0.54
CA GLN A 75 -3.16 4.14 -0.90
C GLN A 75 -3.19 5.04 0.32
N ALA A 76 -2.02 5.53 0.72
CA ALA A 76 -1.93 6.48 1.81
C ALA A 76 -2.48 7.85 1.40
N LEU A 77 -3.32 8.44 2.24
CA LEU A 77 -3.81 9.80 2.07
C LEU A 77 -2.77 10.78 2.63
N SER A 78 -2.52 11.84 1.88
CA SER A 78 -1.54 12.87 2.28
C SER A 78 -2.03 13.74 3.44
N THR A 79 -3.33 13.77 3.67
CA THR A 79 -3.97 14.62 4.67
C THR A 79 -4.68 13.76 5.72
N LYS A 80 -4.81 14.31 6.93
CA LYS A 80 -5.60 13.73 8.01
C LYS A 80 -7.07 14.17 7.96
N ASP A 81 -7.47 14.81 6.85
CA ASP A 81 -8.82 15.35 6.71
C ASP A 81 -9.84 14.25 6.38
N VAL A 82 -10.93 14.30 7.12
CA VAL A 82 -12.08 13.41 6.95
C VAL A 82 -12.74 13.62 5.57
N ALA A 83 -12.66 14.83 5.02
CA ALA A 83 -13.20 15.17 3.72
C ALA A 83 -12.49 14.41 2.59
N ASP A 84 -11.16 14.33 2.65
CA ASP A 84 -10.36 13.61 1.68
C ASP A 84 -10.59 12.10 1.78
N LEU A 85 -10.71 11.59 3.00
CA LEU A 85 -11.09 10.20 3.25
C LEU A 85 -12.46 9.86 2.64
N SER A 86 -13.45 10.72 2.84
CA SER A 86 -14.79 10.57 2.26
C SER A 86 -14.74 10.57 0.72
N THR A 87 -13.95 11.45 0.13
CA THR A 87 -13.80 11.55 -1.32
C THR A 87 -13.12 10.31 -1.90
N ALA A 88 -12.05 9.84 -1.26
CA ALA A 88 -11.34 8.63 -1.68
C ALA A 88 -12.23 7.39 -1.63
N ILE A 89 -13.02 7.24 -0.57
CA ILE A 89 -13.97 6.14 -0.44
C ILE A 89 -15.06 6.22 -1.51
N LYS A 90 -15.60 7.41 -1.77
CA LYS A 90 -16.60 7.61 -2.83
C LYS A 90 -16.09 7.24 -4.21
N GLN A 91 -14.85 7.60 -4.52
CA GLN A 91 -14.22 7.24 -5.79
C GLN A 91 -14.09 5.73 -5.99
N ILE A 92 -13.77 5.01 -4.93
CA ILE A 92 -13.63 3.55 -4.97
C ILE A 92 -14.99 2.87 -4.99
N ALA A 93 -15.93 3.34 -4.19
CA ALA A 93 -17.26 2.75 -4.06
C ALA A 93 -18.13 2.95 -5.30
N GLN A 94 -17.90 4.00 -6.12
CA GLN A 94 -18.67 4.31 -7.34
C GLN A 94 -20.20 4.14 -7.15
N GLU A 95 -20.75 4.66 -6.06
CA GLU A 95 -22.17 4.55 -5.68
C GLU A 95 -22.68 3.15 -5.31
N ARG A 96 -21.84 2.13 -5.34
CA ARG A 96 -22.21 0.79 -4.87
C ARG A 96 -22.09 0.74 -3.35
N ARG A 97 -23.10 0.18 -2.69
CA ARG A 97 -23.16 0.03 -1.22
C ARG A 97 -22.95 -1.41 -0.74
N ASP A 98 -22.73 -2.32 -1.69
CA ASP A 98 -22.56 -3.76 -1.42
C ASP A 98 -21.15 -4.15 -1.02
N PHE A 99 -20.32 -3.15 -0.67
CA PHE A 99 -18.95 -3.40 -0.24
C PHE A 99 -18.91 -3.80 1.24
N MET A 100 -18.02 -4.74 1.55
CA MET A 100 -17.61 -5.00 2.91
C MET A 100 -16.60 -3.93 3.33
N PHE A 101 -16.95 -3.14 4.34
CA PHE A 101 -16.09 -2.09 4.86
C PHE A 101 -15.24 -2.63 6.01
N ILE A 102 -13.92 -2.61 5.86
CA ILE A 102 -12.98 -3.13 6.87
C ILE A 102 -12.17 -1.96 7.40
N ILE A 103 -12.19 -1.76 8.69
CA ILE A 103 -11.35 -0.79 9.38
C ILE A 103 -10.21 -1.54 10.07
N ALA A 104 -8.99 -1.36 9.62
CA ALA A 104 -7.81 -1.91 10.24
C ALA A 104 -7.08 -0.79 11.01
N ALA A 105 -7.15 -0.81 12.33
CA ALA A 105 -6.50 0.17 13.16
C ALA A 105 -5.23 -0.39 13.81
N ASP A 106 -4.19 0.43 13.88
CA ASP A 106 -3.01 0.11 14.66
C ASP A 106 -3.35 0.05 16.16
N ALA A 107 -2.64 -0.79 16.90
CA ALA A 107 -2.87 -0.93 18.35
C ALA A 107 -2.66 0.39 19.13
N LYS A 108 -1.86 1.30 18.59
CA LYS A 108 -1.59 2.62 19.14
C LYS A 108 -2.38 3.74 18.46
N ALA A 109 -3.26 3.40 17.51
CA ALA A 109 -4.10 4.39 16.86
C ALA A 109 -5.03 5.06 17.89
N CYS A 110 -5.24 6.35 17.70
CA CYS A 110 -6.15 7.08 18.55
C CYS A 110 -7.59 6.59 18.29
N HIS A 111 -8.30 6.28 19.36
CA HIS A 111 -9.70 5.83 19.27
C HIS A 111 -10.59 6.82 18.50
N GLN A 112 -10.32 8.12 18.67
CA GLN A 112 -11.04 9.18 17.98
C GLN A 112 -10.92 9.07 16.44
N ASP A 113 -9.75 8.66 15.94
CA ASP A 113 -9.53 8.53 14.49
C ASP A 113 -10.30 7.34 13.92
N VAL A 114 -10.40 6.25 14.67
CA VAL A 114 -11.23 5.10 14.30
C VAL A 114 -12.72 5.48 14.25
N ILE A 115 -13.21 6.24 15.23
CA ILE A 115 -14.60 6.71 15.26
C ILE A 115 -14.90 7.61 14.05
N ARG A 116 -13.97 8.48 13.66
CA ARG A 116 -14.12 9.32 12.46
C ARG A 116 -14.29 8.49 11.20
N VAL A 117 -13.53 7.41 11.05
CA VAL A 117 -13.67 6.49 9.92
C VAL A 117 -15.03 5.80 9.95
N MET A 118 -15.50 5.37 11.12
CA MET A 118 -16.82 4.77 11.27
C MET A 118 -17.94 5.76 10.91
N ASP A 119 -17.80 6.99 11.32
CA ASP A 119 -18.77 8.06 11.04
C ASP A 119 -18.87 8.31 9.52
N VAL A 120 -17.73 8.40 8.84
CA VAL A 120 -17.67 8.53 7.37
C VAL A 120 -18.33 7.34 6.69
N ALA A 121 -18.04 6.13 7.14
CA ALA A 121 -18.64 4.92 6.57
C ALA A 121 -20.16 4.92 6.77
N GLY A 122 -20.64 5.33 7.94
CA GLY A 122 -22.07 5.47 8.24
C GLY A 122 -22.75 6.53 7.37
N GLN A 123 -22.14 7.69 7.19
CA GLN A 123 -22.65 8.77 6.33
C GLN A 123 -22.72 8.35 4.85
N LEU A 124 -21.80 7.52 4.40
CA LEU A 124 -21.79 6.96 3.05
C LEU A 124 -22.76 5.80 2.86
N GLY A 125 -23.39 5.33 3.94
CA GLY A 125 -24.42 4.30 3.92
C GLY A 125 -23.90 2.86 3.89
N PHE A 126 -22.67 2.63 4.34
CA PHE A 126 -22.16 1.28 4.52
C PHE A 126 -22.75 0.65 5.79
N VAL A 127 -23.39 -0.49 5.64
CA VAL A 127 -24.06 -1.20 6.74
C VAL A 127 -23.18 -2.30 7.33
N ASN A 128 -22.31 -2.88 6.52
CA ASN A 128 -21.43 -3.97 6.92
C ASN A 128 -20.02 -3.43 7.24
N ILE A 129 -19.81 -3.00 8.48
CA ILE A 129 -18.53 -2.48 8.95
C ILE A 129 -17.89 -3.54 9.85
N ASN A 130 -16.70 -3.98 9.48
CA ASN A 130 -15.86 -4.87 10.29
C ASN A 130 -14.65 -4.11 10.79
N ILE A 131 -14.34 -4.26 12.06
CA ILE A 131 -13.15 -3.69 12.68
C ILE A 131 -12.15 -4.82 12.88
N SER A 132 -10.97 -4.70 12.26
CA SER A 132 -9.85 -5.60 12.47
C SER A 132 -8.75 -4.87 13.22
N THR A 133 -8.37 -5.40 14.36
CA THR A 133 -7.22 -4.91 15.12
C THR A 133 -6.04 -5.83 14.83
N LYS A 134 -4.89 -5.27 14.45
CA LYS A 134 -3.64 -6.02 14.43
C LYS A 134 -3.26 -6.34 15.88
N VAL A 135 -3.39 -7.60 16.24
CA VAL A 135 -2.75 -8.09 17.45
C VAL A 135 -1.25 -8.12 17.15
N PRO A 136 -0.41 -7.37 17.88
CA PRO A 136 1.03 -7.54 17.74
C PRO A 136 1.34 -9.00 18.05
N SER A 137 1.97 -9.69 17.11
CA SER A 137 2.49 -11.04 17.35
C SER A 137 3.55 -10.92 18.43
N ARG A 138 3.14 -11.04 19.70
CA ARG A 138 4.04 -11.35 20.78
C ARG A 138 4.55 -12.75 20.49
N GLY A 139 5.78 -12.83 19.99
CA GLY A 139 6.51 -14.07 20.06
C GLY A 139 6.53 -14.53 21.51
N PHE A 140 5.78 -15.55 21.81
CA PHE A 140 6.03 -16.33 23.02
C PHE A 140 7.37 -17.04 22.77
N SER A 141 8.46 -16.43 23.22
CA SER A 141 9.67 -17.18 23.49
C SER A 141 9.49 -17.82 24.87
N GLU A 142 9.27 -19.11 24.86
CA GLU A 142 9.61 -19.94 26.02
C GLU A 142 11.09 -19.83 26.34
#